data_25788dd652f69f2e9d8269d984e4c973
#
_entry.id   25788dd652f69f2e9d8269d984e4c973
#
_cell.length_a   1.000
_cell.length_b   1.000
_cell.length_c   1.000
_cell.angle_alpha   90.00
_cell.angle_beta   90.00
_cell.angle_gamma   90.00
#
_symmetry.space_group_name_H-M   'P 1'
#
loop_
_entity.id
_entity.type
_entity.pdbx_description
1 polymer ?
#
loop_
_entity_poly.entity_id
_entity_poly.type
_entity_poly.pdbx_seq_one_letter_code
_entity_poly.pdbx_strand_id
1 'polypeptide(L)'
;MEFPIMCKKNQPKAKRSVLAFYVYINYFVWGSSIILVSQFHSWFMELWHTDLKGISIVISMLGLGHLITVLLAGWFSDKFGRKNTIIIGTISNIIFLIGLLISRNIWMASICSLFLGNANSFNDSGSYPLLTEKFPEKPASMNALVKASMSLSQTILPLVIAAVHSAYIIIPAMAVMLGLLLLKVSVTNFGKNGSIVKETVSEQKEILETSTNKPSVLIDGVGMVILGFTLSFIFYMYSQYAPVFAEKVIGSTPVFSKTLISWYAISSLISVFITSTVVRKVHPFKVLLVYSIVAAAMLAVMVVHPTPTIARLTSIAIGFFAAGGIWQVGLTILSRYFPREKGRVTGYYSFAAALTYFVGPIVSTFILDDTAASLVHVFVLDVAVSVLGIIVMIILAVRCFKYKFI
;
A
#
# COMPACT_ATOMS: atom_id res chain seq x y z
N MET A 1 39.19 32.84 1.48
CA MET A 1 39.49 31.43 1.29
C MET A 1 38.32 30.82 0.51
N GLU A 2 38.50 30.74 -0.82
CA GLU A 2 37.52 30.11 -1.70
C GLU A 2 37.72 28.59 -1.64
N PHE A 3 36.71 27.86 -1.23
CA PHE A 3 36.71 26.40 -1.34
C PHE A 3 36.62 26.01 -2.81
N PRO A 4 37.47 25.13 -3.34
CA PRO A 4 37.42 24.72 -4.73
C PRO A 4 36.13 23.94 -4.99
N ILE A 5 35.31 24.46 -5.92
CA ILE A 5 34.14 23.78 -6.49
C ILE A 5 34.66 22.52 -7.17
N MET A 6 34.47 21.36 -6.51
CA MET A 6 34.73 20.05 -7.11
C MET A 6 34.03 19.96 -8.45
N CYS A 7 34.79 19.92 -9.51
CA CYS A 7 34.34 19.70 -10.88
C CYS A 7 33.44 18.48 -10.94
N LYS A 8 32.13 18.68 -11.10
CA LYS A 8 31.17 17.58 -11.32
C LYS A 8 31.55 16.88 -12.61
N LYS A 9 32.35 15.80 -12.53
CA LYS A 9 32.59 14.89 -13.63
C LYS A 9 31.25 14.55 -14.28
N ASN A 10 31.11 14.78 -15.59
CA ASN A 10 29.94 14.40 -16.39
C ASN A 10 29.72 12.88 -16.31
N GLN A 11 29.01 12.41 -15.28
CA GLN A 11 28.66 11.00 -15.17
C GLN A 11 27.63 10.69 -16.26
N PRO A 12 27.80 9.59 -17.01
CA PRO A 12 26.84 9.18 -18.02
C PRO A 12 25.46 8.94 -17.39
N LYS A 13 24.41 9.41 -18.08
CA LYS A 13 23.02 9.16 -17.62
C LYS A 13 22.78 7.66 -17.53
N ALA A 14 22.25 7.19 -16.41
CA ALA A 14 21.89 5.80 -16.26
C ALA A 14 20.82 5.38 -17.30
N LYS A 15 20.92 4.15 -17.79
CA LYS A 15 19.88 3.57 -18.66
C LYS A 15 18.55 3.57 -17.92
N ARG A 16 17.45 3.87 -18.60
CA ARG A 16 16.08 3.91 -18.02
C ARG A 16 15.73 2.61 -17.27
N SER A 17 16.12 1.46 -17.82
CA SER A 17 15.91 0.13 -17.20
C SER A 17 16.59 -0.04 -15.84
N VAL A 18 17.79 0.55 -15.65
CA VAL A 18 18.51 0.50 -14.37
C VAL A 18 17.77 1.31 -13.30
N LEU A 19 17.22 2.47 -13.65
CA LEU A 19 16.43 3.28 -12.73
C LEU A 19 15.14 2.56 -12.31
N ALA A 20 14.45 1.93 -13.26
CA ALA A 20 13.27 1.12 -12.97
C ALA A 20 13.60 -0.07 -12.05
N PHE A 21 14.72 -0.75 -12.29
CA PHE A 21 15.20 -1.84 -11.46
C PHE A 21 15.45 -1.40 -10.01
N TYR A 22 16.05 -0.22 -9.81
CA TYR A 22 16.24 0.32 -8.45
C TYR A 22 14.91 0.58 -7.74
N VAL A 23 13.93 1.13 -8.44
CA VAL A 23 12.58 1.32 -7.90
C VAL A 23 11.96 -0.02 -7.49
N TYR A 24 12.02 -1.02 -8.36
CA TYR A 24 11.39 -2.32 -8.08
C TYR A 24 12.04 -3.07 -6.92
N ILE A 25 13.37 -3.04 -6.80
CA ILE A 25 14.07 -3.63 -5.64
C ILE A 25 13.71 -2.89 -4.35
N ASN A 26 13.63 -1.55 -4.39
CA ASN A 26 13.21 -0.78 -3.22
C ASN A 26 11.80 -1.18 -2.75
N TYR A 27 10.85 -1.30 -3.68
CA TYR A 27 9.49 -1.73 -3.37
C TYR A 27 9.37 -3.22 -3.02
N PHE A 28 10.27 -4.06 -3.52
CA PHE A 28 10.38 -5.44 -3.09
C PHE A 28 10.69 -5.51 -1.58
N VAL A 29 11.69 -4.77 -1.11
CA VAL A 29 11.99 -4.76 0.33
C VAL A 29 10.90 -4.06 1.12
N TRP A 30 10.35 -2.95 0.61
CA TRP A 30 9.26 -2.24 1.28
C TRP A 30 8.00 -3.12 1.42
N GLY A 31 7.65 -3.90 0.41
CA GLY A 31 6.55 -4.86 0.46
C GLY A 31 6.72 -5.92 1.56
N SER A 32 7.95 -6.37 1.78
CA SER A 32 8.28 -7.24 2.92
C SER A 32 8.20 -6.48 4.25
N SER A 33 8.70 -5.25 4.30
CA SER A 33 8.73 -4.43 5.52
C SER A 33 7.33 -4.15 6.09
N ILE A 34 6.32 -3.93 5.23
CA ILE A 34 4.95 -3.62 5.66
C ILE A 34 4.26 -4.78 6.40
N ILE A 35 4.60 -6.02 6.08
CA ILE A 35 4.04 -7.20 6.75
C ILE A 35 4.96 -7.80 7.80
N LEU A 36 6.16 -7.26 8.00
CA LEU A 36 7.22 -7.86 8.81
C LEU A 36 6.80 -8.04 10.27
N VAL A 37 6.20 -7.02 10.88
CA VAL A 37 5.74 -7.06 12.28
C VAL A 37 4.64 -8.09 12.45
N SER A 38 3.70 -8.16 11.53
CA SER A 38 2.63 -9.17 11.53
C SER A 38 3.17 -10.60 11.33
N GLN A 39 4.16 -10.79 10.47
CA GLN A 39 4.75 -12.11 10.20
C GLN A 39 5.61 -12.64 11.35
N PHE A 40 6.22 -11.75 12.13
CA PHE A 40 7.01 -12.07 13.31
C PHE A 40 6.32 -11.67 14.62
N HIS A 41 4.98 -11.56 14.64
CA HIS A 41 4.25 -11.05 15.80
C HIS A 41 4.63 -11.73 17.11
N SER A 42 4.69 -13.07 17.16
CA SER A 42 5.05 -13.83 18.37
C SER A 42 6.45 -13.50 18.87
N TRP A 43 7.42 -13.40 17.94
CA TRP A 43 8.79 -13.04 18.27
C TRP A 43 8.91 -11.60 18.79
N PHE A 44 8.17 -10.66 18.20
CA PHE A 44 8.14 -9.28 18.65
C PHE A 44 7.41 -9.10 19.98
N MET A 45 6.34 -9.87 20.21
CA MET A 45 5.65 -9.88 21.52
C MET A 45 6.61 -10.27 22.65
N GLU A 46 7.41 -11.30 22.43
CA GLU A 46 8.44 -11.73 23.39
C GLU A 46 9.55 -10.69 23.55
N LEU A 47 10.10 -10.17 22.42
CA LEU A 47 11.19 -9.19 22.44
C LEU A 47 10.82 -7.86 23.12
N TRP A 48 9.57 -7.39 22.92
CA TRP A 48 9.10 -6.10 23.46
C TRP A 48 8.32 -6.25 24.76
N HIS A 49 8.18 -7.47 25.29
CA HIS A 49 7.39 -7.79 26.48
C HIS A 49 5.98 -7.21 26.41
N THR A 50 5.27 -7.51 25.32
CA THR A 50 3.94 -6.94 25.02
C THR A 50 2.96 -8.01 24.52
N ASP A 51 1.72 -7.59 24.38
CA ASP A 51 0.60 -8.38 23.83
C ASP A 51 0.27 -7.99 22.38
N LEU A 52 -0.83 -8.51 21.85
CA LEU A 52 -1.32 -8.14 20.52
C LEU A 52 -1.74 -6.67 20.42
N LYS A 53 -2.14 -6.02 21.50
CA LYS A 53 -2.43 -4.58 21.50
C LYS A 53 -1.17 -3.79 21.20
N GLY A 54 -0.05 -4.12 21.86
CA GLY A 54 1.23 -3.48 21.58
C GLY A 54 1.70 -3.68 20.14
N ILE A 55 1.55 -4.88 19.59
CA ILE A 55 1.83 -5.15 18.18
C ILE A 55 0.97 -4.25 17.27
N SER A 56 -0.33 -4.12 17.57
CA SER A 56 -1.26 -3.28 16.80
C SER A 56 -0.90 -1.79 16.88
N ILE A 57 -0.42 -1.31 18.03
CA ILE A 57 0.11 0.06 18.19
C ILE A 57 1.30 0.26 17.25
N VAL A 58 2.27 -0.63 17.27
CA VAL A 58 3.47 -0.53 16.42
C VAL A 58 3.09 -0.54 14.93
N ILE A 59 2.15 -1.39 14.52
CA ILE A 59 1.63 -1.43 13.14
C ILE A 59 0.93 -0.12 12.77
N SER A 60 0.15 0.48 13.69
CA SER A 60 -0.56 1.74 13.43
C SER A 60 0.37 2.92 13.19
N MET A 61 1.55 2.93 13.81
CA MET A 61 2.52 4.01 13.67
C MET A 61 3.05 4.15 12.23
N LEU A 62 3.06 3.07 11.43
CA LEU A 62 3.31 3.18 9.98
C LEU A 62 2.29 4.13 9.33
N GLY A 63 1.01 3.95 9.62
CA GLY A 63 -0.05 4.81 9.08
C GLY A 63 0.11 6.27 9.53
N LEU A 64 0.43 6.50 10.79
CA LEU A 64 0.68 7.85 11.33
C LEU A 64 1.88 8.51 10.64
N GLY A 65 3.00 7.79 10.51
CA GLY A 65 4.18 8.28 9.79
C GLY A 65 3.86 8.65 8.34
N HIS A 66 3.05 7.84 7.65
CA HIS A 66 2.60 8.13 6.29
C HIS A 66 1.70 9.39 6.24
N LEU A 67 0.72 9.51 7.13
CA LEU A 67 -0.18 10.67 7.21
C LEU A 67 0.57 11.99 7.43
N ILE A 68 1.55 12.00 8.32
CA ILE A 68 2.35 13.20 8.63
C ILE A 68 3.19 13.62 7.44
N THR A 69 3.73 12.66 6.68
CA THR A 69 4.78 12.94 5.71
C THR A 69 4.33 12.96 4.26
N VAL A 70 3.13 12.47 3.93
CA VAL A 70 2.68 12.33 2.52
C VAL A 70 2.65 13.65 1.75
N LEU A 71 2.17 14.73 2.36
CA LEU A 71 2.13 16.05 1.72
C LEU A 71 3.53 16.66 1.59
N LEU A 72 4.35 16.49 2.64
CA LEU A 72 5.74 16.96 2.65
C LEU A 72 6.58 16.26 1.61
N ALA A 73 6.40 14.96 1.44
CA ALA A 73 7.15 14.15 0.48
C ALA A 73 6.86 14.56 -0.97
N GLY A 74 5.61 14.87 -1.30
CA GLY A 74 5.23 15.40 -2.62
C GLY A 74 5.93 16.73 -2.92
N TRP A 75 5.81 17.70 -2.02
CA TRP A 75 6.48 18.99 -2.15
C TRP A 75 8.02 18.83 -2.25
N PHE A 76 8.61 17.97 -1.42
CA PHE A 76 10.04 17.71 -1.44
C PHE A 76 10.49 17.11 -2.78
N SER A 77 9.74 16.16 -3.32
CA SER A 77 10.00 15.52 -4.59
C SER A 77 10.04 16.51 -5.76
N ASP A 78 9.11 17.46 -5.76
CA ASP A 78 9.05 18.49 -6.81
C ASP A 78 10.18 19.50 -6.68
N LYS A 79 10.56 19.89 -5.46
CA LYS A 79 11.59 20.89 -5.20
C LYS A 79 13.02 20.33 -5.30
N PHE A 80 13.29 19.16 -4.73
CA PHE A 80 14.64 18.60 -4.61
C PHE A 80 14.91 17.42 -5.55
N GLY A 81 13.88 16.98 -6.28
CA GLY A 81 13.97 15.97 -7.33
C GLY A 81 13.78 14.54 -6.85
N ARG A 82 13.38 13.68 -7.79
CA ARG A 82 12.97 12.29 -7.56
C ARG A 82 14.06 11.44 -6.88
N LYS A 83 15.33 11.64 -7.26
CA LYS A 83 16.47 10.91 -6.68
C LYS A 83 16.59 11.11 -5.17
N ASN A 84 16.59 12.36 -4.71
CA ASN A 84 16.76 12.67 -3.29
C ASN A 84 15.58 12.17 -2.47
N THR A 85 14.39 12.20 -3.04
CA THR A 85 13.17 11.69 -2.43
C THR A 85 13.25 10.18 -2.22
N ILE A 86 13.67 9.41 -3.23
CA ILE A 86 13.87 7.95 -3.12
C ILE A 86 14.98 7.62 -2.10
N ILE A 87 16.05 8.40 -2.05
CA ILE A 87 17.12 8.23 -1.06
C ILE A 87 16.58 8.36 0.37
N ILE A 88 15.78 9.41 0.66
CA ILE A 88 15.18 9.60 1.98
C ILE A 88 14.25 8.44 2.32
N GLY A 89 13.39 8.02 1.39
CA GLY A 89 12.51 6.86 1.59
C GLY A 89 13.28 5.57 1.89
N THR A 90 14.38 5.33 1.15
CA THR A 90 15.22 4.15 1.37
C THR A 90 15.93 4.19 2.73
N ILE A 91 16.49 5.35 3.13
CA ILE A 91 17.11 5.54 4.45
C ILE A 91 16.08 5.31 5.56
N SER A 92 14.88 5.85 5.41
CA SER A 92 13.81 5.68 6.40
C SER A 92 13.44 4.20 6.58
N ASN A 93 13.38 3.42 5.51
CA ASN A 93 13.12 1.98 5.61
C ASN A 93 14.29 1.23 6.28
N ILE A 94 15.54 1.63 6.04
CA ILE A 94 16.71 1.07 6.74
C ILE A 94 16.63 1.38 8.24
N ILE A 95 16.29 2.63 8.61
CA ILE A 95 16.11 3.03 10.02
C ILE A 95 15.02 2.18 10.69
N PHE A 96 13.89 1.95 10.00
CA PHE A 96 12.85 1.06 10.50
C PHE A 96 13.38 -0.34 10.76
N LEU A 97 14.04 -0.98 9.78
CA LEU A 97 14.53 -2.36 9.88
C LEU A 97 15.54 -2.52 11.01
N ILE A 98 16.55 -1.64 11.06
CA ILE A 98 17.56 -1.66 12.13
C ILE A 98 16.90 -1.33 13.47
N GLY A 99 16.02 -0.33 13.49
CA GLY A 99 15.30 0.09 14.68
C GLY A 99 14.48 -1.02 15.30
N LEU A 100 13.78 -1.85 14.52
CA LEU A 100 13.05 -2.99 15.06
C LEU A 100 13.94 -4.01 15.77
N LEU A 101 15.15 -4.27 15.27
CA LEU A 101 16.09 -5.22 15.87
C LEU A 101 16.66 -4.74 17.21
N ILE A 102 16.90 -3.44 17.33
CA ILE A 102 17.48 -2.87 18.55
C ILE A 102 16.42 -2.44 19.57
N SER A 103 15.14 -2.38 19.16
CA SER A 103 14.04 -2.01 20.04
C SER A 103 13.82 -3.05 21.14
N ARG A 104 13.71 -2.59 22.39
CA ARG A 104 13.47 -3.42 23.57
C ARG A 104 12.08 -3.23 24.18
N ASN A 105 11.30 -2.32 23.64
CA ASN A 105 9.94 -2.03 24.08
C ASN A 105 9.10 -1.44 22.94
N ILE A 106 7.78 -1.40 23.15
CA ILE A 106 6.80 -0.94 22.17
C ILE A 106 6.98 0.54 21.78
N TRP A 107 7.45 1.39 22.68
CA TRP A 107 7.61 2.82 22.39
C TRP A 107 8.73 3.06 21.39
N MET A 108 9.87 2.40 21.58
CA MET A 108 10.97 2.48 20.63
C MET A 108 10.60 1.87 19.28
N ALA A 109 9.94 0.71 19.27
CA ALA A 109 9.44 0.07 18.06
C ALA A 109 8.41 0.97 17.32
N SER A 110 7.51 1.63 18.06
CA SER A 110 6.54 2.58 17.52
C SER A 110 7.19 3.76 16.82
N ILE A 111 8.21 4.36 17.45
CA ILE A 111 8.99 5.44 16.83
C ILE A 111 9.68 4.95 15.55
N CYS A 112 10.26 3.75 15.58
CA CYS A 112 10.87 3.17 14.37
C CYS A 112 9.83 2.92 13.27
N SER A 113 8.61 2.50 13.63
CA SER A 113 7.53 2.26 12.68
C SER A 113 7.04 3.53 11.97
N LEU A 114 7.17 4.72 12.60
CA LEU A 114 6.91 5.99 11.91
C LEU A 114 7.82 6.17 10.69
N PHE A 115 9.07 5.70 10.76
CA PHE A 115 10.00 5.76 9.63
C PHE A 115 9.58 4.86 8.47
N LEU A 116 8.87 3.76 8.71
CA LEU A 116 8.31 2.95 7.62
C LEU A 116 7.20 3.72 6.88
N GLY A 117 6.35 4.46 7.62
CA GLY A 117 5.36 5.35 7.03
C GLY A 117 5.98 6.49 6.23
N ASN A 118 7.04 7.10 6.79
CA ASN A 118 7.84 8.09 6.06
C ASN A 118 8.46 7.51 4.79
N ALA A 119 9.00 6.28 4.86
CA ALA A 119 9.52 5.57 3.69
C ALA A 119 8.47 5.39 2.60
N ASN A 120 7.22 5.04 2.97
CA ASN A 120 6.11 4.94 2.04
C ASN A 120 5.88 6.25 1.29
N SER A 121 5.69 7.36 2.03
CA SER A 121 5.43 8.68 1.46
C SER A 121 6.50 9.13 0.49
N PHE A 122 7.77 9.02 0.89
CA PHE A 122 8.90 9.47 0.07
C PHE A 122 9.15 8.56 -1.13
N ASN A 123 9.03 7.25 -0.97
CA ASN A 123 9.17 6.33 -2.10
C ASN A 123 8.05 6.54 -3.13
N ASP A 124 6.79 6.68 -2.72
CA ASP A 124 5.68 6.92 -3.64
C ASP A 124 5.84 8.24 -4.39
N SER A 125 6.17 9.32 -3.67
CA SER A 125 6.36 10.65 -4.26
C SER A 125 7.58 10.75 -5.19
N GLY A 126 8.59 9.89 -5.01
CA GLY A 126 9.76 9.83 -5.87
C GLY A 126 9.62 8.87 -7.05
N SER A 127 9.15 7.66 -6.80
CA SER A 127 9.23 6.53 -7.73
C SER A 127 8.16 6.55 -8.82
N TYR A 128 6.87 6.79 -8.46
CA TYR A 128 5.80 6.82 -9.46
C TYR A 128 5.99 7.92 -10.50
N PRO A 129 6.31 9.18 -10.11
CA PRO A 129 6.63 10.20 -11.09
C PRO A 129 7.89 9.88 -11.89
N LEU A 130 8.95 9.33 -11.26
CA LEU A 130 10.17 8.93 -11.97
C LEU A 130 9.88 7.94 -13.09
N LEU A 131 9.09 6.89 -12.81
CA LEU A 131 8.72 5.89 -13.82
C LEU A 131 7.89 6.51 -14.94
N THR A 132 6.93 7.37 -14.59
CA THR A 132 6.10 8.08 -15.58
C THR A 132 6.93 9.00 -16.46
N GLU A 133 7.88 9.75 -15.89
CA GLU A 133 8.78 10.66 -16.62
C GLU A 133 9.79 9.91 -17.51
N LYS A 134 10.24 8.73 -17.09
CA LYS A 134 11.25 7.96 -17.84
C LYS A 134 10.64 7.02 -18.88
N PHE A 135 9.38 6.62 -18.72
CA PHE A 135 8.68 5.70 -19.64
C PHE A 135 7.33 6.28 -20.10
N PRO A 136 7.32 7.45 -20.76
CA PRO A 136 6.07 8.12 -21.18
C PRO A 136 5.23 7.27 -22.15
N GLU A 137 5.86 6.32 -22.86
CA GLU A 137 5.19 5.39 -23.78
C GLU A 137 4.35 4.31 -23.07
N LYS A 138 4.65 3.97 -21.80
CA LYS A 138 3.97 2.92 -21.03
C LYS A 138 3.94 3.15 -19.51
N PRO A 139 3.53 4.34 -19.05
CA PRO A 139 3.63 4.71 -17.63
C PRO A 139 2.79 3.81 -16.73
N ALA A 140 1.58 3.45 -17.16
CA ALA A 140 0.69 2.59 -16.40
C ALA A 140 1.28 1.19 -16.16
N SER A 141 1.91 0.60 -17.19
CA SER A 141 2.55 -0.72 -17.06
C SER A 141 3.75 -0.67 -16.12
N MET A 142 4.58 0.37 -16.19
CA MET A 142 5.74 0.52 -15.33
C MET A 142 5.33 0.73 -13.85
N ASN A 143 4.27 1.50 -13.62
CA ASN A 143 3.72 1.71 -12.28
C ASN A 143 3.03 0.43 -11.74
N ALA A 144 2.39 -0.38 -12.60
CA ALA A 144 1.83 -1.67 -12.19
C ALA A 144 2.91 -2.67 -11.72
N LEU A 145 4.11 -2.63 -12.33
CA LEU A 145 5.25 -3.46 -11.90
C LEU A 145 5.76 -3.11 -10.49
N VAL A 146 5.53 -1.89 -10.00
CA VAL A 146 5.78 -1.54 -8.59
C VAL A 146 4.93 -2.41 -7.67
N LYS A 147 3.62 -2.48 -7.93
CA LYS A 147 2.71 -3.34 -7.16
C LYS A 147 3.08 -4.82 -7.30
N ALA A 148 3.45 -5.25 -8.49
CA ALA A 148 3.91 -6.62 -8.74
C ALA A 148 5.16 -6.95 -7.90
N SER A 149 6.12 -6.03 -7.81
CA SER A 149 7.33 -6.21 -6.98
C SER A 149 7.01 -6.34 -5.50
N MET A 150 6.08 -5.51 -4.98
CA MET A 150 5.58 -5.63 -3.60
C MET A 150 4.91 -6.98 -3.36
N SER A 151 3.99 -7.39 -4.23
CA SER A 151 3.27 -8.66 -4.10
C SER A 151 4.22 -9.86 -4.17
N LEU A 152 5.24 -9.79 -5.02
CA LEU A 152 6.27 -10.83 -5.11
C LEU A 152 7.04 -10.97 -3.78
N SER A 153 7.42 -9.86 -3.15
CA SER A 153 8.11 -9.91 -1.86
C SER A 153 7.22 -10.44 -0.74
N GLN A 154 5.94 -10.04 -0.72
CA GLN A 154 4.96 -10.53 0.24
C GLN A 154 4.64 -12.02 0.04
N THR A 155 4.83 -12.55 -1.16
CA THR A 155 4.76 -13.99 -1.45
C THR A 155 5.99 -14.72 -0.89
N ILE A 156 7.17 -14.18 -1.12
CA ILE A 156 8.45 -14.83 -0.80
C ILE A 156 8.76 -14.75 0.69
N LEU A 157 8.49 -13.62 1.36
CA LEU A 157 8.88 -13.41 2.76
C LEU A 157 8.35 -14.49 3.71
N PRO A 158 7.06 -14.90 3.70
CA PRO A 158 6.59 -15.97 4.59
C PRO A 158 7.28 -17.31 4.33
N LEU A 159 7.64 -17.61 3.08
CA LEU A 159 8.37 -18.83 2.71
C LEU A 159 9.82 -18.77 3.24
N VAL A 160 10.48 -17.62 3.14
CA VAL A 160 11.81 -17.40 3.71
C VAL A 160 11.77 -17.52 5.24
N ILE A 161 10.75 -16.94 5.89
CA ILE A 161 10.56 -17.07 7.34
C ILE A 161 10.36 -18.53 7.74
N ALA A 162 9.58 -19.29 6.95
CA ALA A 162 9.35 -20.72 7.20
C ALA A 162 10.61 -21.57 7.02
N ALA A 163 11.57 -21.15 6.20
CA ALA A 163 12.83 -21.84 5.98
C ALA A 163 13.93 -21.44 6.97
N VAL A 164 14.08 -20.16 7.26
CA VAL A 164 15.19 -19.60 8.05
C VAL A 164 14.85 -19.52 9.54
N HIS A 165 13.58 -19.33 9.91
CA HIS A 165 13.05 -19.23 11.28
C HIS A 165 13.71 -18.15 12.18
N SER A 166 14.47 -17.21 11.63
CA SER A 166 15.24 -16.23 12.40
C SER A 166 15.04 -14.80 11.90
N ALA A 167 14.45 -13.96 12.74
CA ALA A 167 14.34 -12.52 12.50
C ALA A 167 15.73 -11.85 12.47
N TYR A 168 16.68 -12.33 13.26
CA TYR A 168 18.05 -11.82 13.32
C TYR A 168 18.87 -12.07 12.04
N ILE A 169 18.42 -12.93 11.14
CA ILE A 169 19.04 -13.13 9.83
C ILE A 169 18.27 -12.35 8.76
N ILE A 170 16.95 -12.47 8.76
CA ILE A 170 16.11 -11.91 7.69
C ILE A 170 16.13 -10.38 7.70
N ILE A 171 15.95 -9.75 8.87
CA ILE A 171 15.86 -8.28 8.95
C ILE A 171 17.19 -7.61 8.57
N PRO A 172 18.37 -8.04 9.06
CA PRO A 172 19.64 -7.48 8.59
C PRO A 172 19.88 -7.72 7.10
N ALA A 173 19.50 -8.87 6.56
CA ALA A 173 19.65 -9.13 5.12
C ALA A 173 18.84 -8.14 4.28
N MET A 174 17.61 -7.81 4.71
CA MET A 174 16.79 -6.78 4.08
C MET A 174 17.45 -5.39 4.19
N ALA A 175 17.97 -5.03 5.34
CA ALA A 175 18.66 -3.76 5.56
C ALA A 175 19.94 -3.63 4.72
N VAL A 176 20.74 -4.70 4.62
CA VAL A 176 21.93 -4.76 3.77
C VAL A 176 21.55 -4.60 2.29
N MET A 177 20.48 -5.27 1.84
CA MET A 177 20.00 -5.13 0.45
C MET A 177 19.63 -3.67 0.13
N LEU A 178 18.94 -2.98 1.03
CA LEU A 178 18.65 -1.55 0.88
C LEU A 178 19.90 -0.67 0.97
N GLY A 179 20.86 -1.01 1.83
CA GLY A 179 22.15 -0.30 1.94
C GLY A 179 22.94 -0.37 0.63
N LEU A 180 23.04 -1.55 0.03
CA LEU A 180 23.67 -1.74 -1.28
C LEU A 180 22.92 -0.98 -2.39
N LEU A 181 21.58 -1.00 -2.36
CA LEU A 181 20.75 -0.23 -3.28
C LEU A 181 21.01 1.28 -3.11
N LEU A 182 21.04 1.77 -1.88
CA LEU A 182 21.29 3.18 -1.54
C LEU A 182 22.64 3.64 -2.07
N LEU A 183 23.69 2.85 -1.90
CA LEU A 183 25.03 3.12 -2.44
C LEU A 183 24.99 3.26 -3.97
N LYS A 184 24.27 2.37 -4.66
CA LYS A 184 24.13 2.44 -6.13
C LYS A 184 23.30 3.64 -6.57
N VAL A 185 22.17 3.90 -5.92
CA VAL A 185 21.31 5.07 -6.21
C VAL A 185 22.05 6.37 -5.98
N SER A 186 22.83 6.49 -4.90
CA SER A 186 23.54 7.74 -4.56
C SER A 186 24.55 8.16 -5.61
N VAL A 187 25.26 7.21 -6.23
CA VAL A 187 26.24 7.48 -7.29
C VAL A 187 25.63 7.55 -8.70
N THR A 188 24.38 7.13 -8.86
CA THR A 188 23.71 7.07 -10.17
C THR A 188 23.15 8.43 -10.57
N ASN A 189 23.37 8.87 -11.80
CA ASN A 189 22.79 10.09 -12.36
C ASN A 189 21.41 9.83 -12.96
N PHE A 190 20.34 10.36 -12.36
CA PHE A 190 18.96 10.21 -12.83
C PHE A 190 18.61 11.12 -14.02
N GLY A 191 19.49 12.04 -14.41
CA GLY A 191 19.23 13.07 -15.41
C GLY A 191 18.31 14.18 -14.87
N LYS A 192 18.08 15.21 -15.69
CA LYS A 192 17.17 16.32 -15.31
C LYS A 192 15.73 15.81 -15.22
N ASN A 193 14.96 16.36 -14.27
CA ASN A 193 13.50 16.14 -14.19
C ASN A 193 12.87 16.67 -15.49
N GLY A 194 12.18 15.80 -16.22
CA GLY A 194 11.49 16.22 -17.45
C GLY A 194 10.26 17.04 -17.09
N SER A 195 10.19 18.25 -17.63
CA SER A 195 9.02 19.17 -17.52
C SER A 195 7.88 18.75 -18.46
N ILE A 196 7.49 17.48 -18.47
CA ILE A 196 6.46 16.94 -19.41
C ILE A 196 5.02 17.18 -18.93
N VAL A 197 4.82 17.68 -17.71
CA VAL A 197 3.45 17.84 -17.15
C VAL A 197 2.65 18.99 -17.78
N LYS A 198 3.25 19.87 -18.57
CA LYS A 198 2.55 21.05 -19.12
C LYS A 198 1.75 20.80 -20.40
N GLU A 199 2.07 19.80 -21.21
CA GLU A 199 1.42 19.60 -22.52
C GLU A 199 0.14 18.77 -22.49
N THR A 200 -0.01 17.84 -21.53
CA THR A 200 -1.20 16.95 -21.47
C THR A 200 -2.44 17.65 -20.90
N VAL A 201 -2.30 18.84 -20.32
CA VAL A 201 -3.40 19.61 -19.71
C VAL A 201 -4.22 20.37 -20.77
N SER A 202 -3.63 20.69 -21.92
CA SER A 202 -4.26 21.50 -22.95
C SER A 202 -5.26 20.71 -23.84
N GLU A 203 -4.97 19.45 -24.17
CA GLU A 203 -5.85 18.66 -25.05
C GLU A 203 -7.11 18.11 -24.36
N GLN A 204 -7.13 17.99 -23.03
CA GLN A 204 -8.30 17.52 -22.28
C GLN A 204 -9.30 18.63 -21.92
N LYS A 205 -9.02 19.89 -22.22
CA LYS A 205 -9.93 21.02 -21.95
C LYS A 205 -11.17 21.04 -22.86
N GLU A 206 -11.08 20.50 -24.06
CA GLU A 206 -12.10 20.66 -25.10
C GLU A 206 -13.28 19.68 -25.00
N ILE A 207 -13.12 18.54 -24.33
CA ILE A 207 -14.14 17.46 -24.27
C ILE A 207 -15.18 17.68 -23.14
N LEU A 208 -14.99 18.66 -22.26
CA LEU A 208 -15.69 18.74 -20.97
C LEU A 208 -16.81 19.79 -20.90
N GLU A 209 -17.11 20.50 -22.01
CA GLU A 209 -18.09 21.61 -21.97
C GLU A 209 -19.56 21.19 -22.21
N THR A 210 -19.85 19.91 -22.45
CA THR A 210 -21.17 19.44 -22.85
C THR A 210 -22.00 18.70 -21.80
N SER A 211 -21.52 18.51 -20.59
CA SER A 211 -22.33 17.81 -19.56
C SER A 211 -23.05 18.79 -18.65
N THR A 212 -24.39 18.80 -18.74
CA THR A 212 -25.32 19.64 -17.97
C THR A 212 -25.33 19.33 -16.46
N ASN A 213 -24.85 18.18 -16.03
CA ASN A 213 -24.82 17.75 -14.62
C ASN A 213 -23.38 17.57 -14.13
N LYS A 214 -22.98 18.39 -13.16
CA LYS A 214 -21.66 18.27 -12.49
C LYS A 214 -21.76 17.41 -11.25
N PRO A 215 -20.77 16.52 -10.96
CA PRO A 215 -20.70 15.79 -9.70
C PRO A 215 -20.65 16.76 -8.53
N SER A 216 -21.37 16.44 -7.44
CA SER A 216 -21.33 17.22 -6.21
C SER A 216 -20.07 16.90 -5.43
N VAL A 217 -19.25 17.92 -5.14
CA VAL A 217 -18.04 17.75 -4.31
C VAL A 217 -18.41 17.20 -2.93
N LEU A 218 -19.54 17.63 -2.37
CA LEU A 218 -19.95 17.21 -1.02
C LEU A 218 -20.43 15.76 -0.97
N ILE A 219 -21.20 15.28 -1.95
CA ILE A 219 -21.76 13.92 -1.94
C ILE A 219 -20.82 12.97 -2.67
N ASP A 220 -20.46 13.29 -3.92
CA ASP A 220 -19.67 12.39 -4.76
C ASP A 220 -18.19 12.41 -4.35
N GLY A 221 -17.65 13.59 -3.97
CA GLY A 221 -16.27 13.72 -3.50
C GLY A 221 -16.06 13.06 -2.15
N VAL A 222 -16.89 13.36 -1.15
CA VAL A 222 -16.80 12.73 0.19
C VAL A 222 -17.06 11.23 0.09
N GLY A 223 -18.06 10.79 -0.67
CA GLY A 223 -18.32 9.38 -0.89
C GLY A 223 -17.11 8.63 -1.47
N MET A 224 -16.39 9.24 -2.42
CA MET A 224 -15.17 8.67 -2.99
C MET A 224 -14.01 8.62 -1.97
N VAL A 225 -13.89 9.59 -1.09
CA VAL A 225 -12.90 9.57 0.00
C VAL A 225 -13.21 8.44 0.98
N ILE A 226 -14.50 8.27 1.36
CA ILE A 226 -14.93 7.13 2.18
C ILE A 226 -14.64 5.79 1.50
N LEU A 227 -14.84 5.69 0.17
CA LEU A 227 -14.44 4.50 -0.58
C LEU A 227 -12.92 4.27 -0.53
N GLY A 228 -12.10 5.30 -0.63
CA GLY A 228 -10.64 5.18 -0.50
C GLY A 228 -10.24 4.57 0.83
N PHE A 229 -10.92 4.97 1.91
CA PHE A 229 -10.75 4.38 3.24
C PHE A 229 -11.22 2.94 3.31
N THR A 230 -12.46 2.66 2.97
CA THR A 230 -13.08 1.33 3.14
C THR A 230 -12.48 0.26 2.23
N LEU A 231 -12.13 0.62 0.99
CA LEU A 231 -11.45 -0.29 0.06
C LEU A 231 -10.02 -0.63 0.50
N SER A 232 -9.35 0.30 1.17
CA SER A 232 -8.03 0.05 1.73
C SER A 232 -8.10 -0.76 3.02
N PHE A 233 -9.17 -0.60 3.79
CA PHE A 233 -9.35 -1.23 5.09
C PHE A 233 -9.35 -2.76 4.99
N ILE A 234 -10.16 -3.33 4.10
CA ILE A 234 -10.34 -4.77 3.97
C ILE A 234 -9.02 -5.51 3.66
N PHE A 235 -8.25 -5.04 2.70
CA PHE A 235 -7.02 -5.75 2.34
C PHE A 235 -5.87 -5.48 3.32
N TYR A 236 -5.82 -4.29 3.93
CA TYR A 236 -4.78 -3.96 4.90
C TYR A 236 -5.00 -4.71 6.21
N MET A 237 -6.19 -4.64 6.81
CA MET A 237 -6.51 -5.36 8.04
C MET A 237 -6.31 -6.86 7.88
N TYR A 238 -6.78 -7.42 6.77
CA TYR A 238 -6.54 -8.82 6.45
C TYR A 238 -5.03 -9.15 6.46
N SER A 239 -4.22 -8.37 5.77
CA SER A 239 -2.78 -8.62 5.67
C SER A 239 -2.05 -8.56 7.01
N GLN A 240 -2.54 -7.76 7.96
CA GLN A 240 -1.93 -7.60 9.27
C GLN A 240 -2.39 -8.66 10.28
N TYR A 241 -3.64 -9.09 10.25
CA TYR A 241 -4.21 -9.93 11.30
C TYR A 241 -4.49 -11.39 10.88
N ALA A 242 -4.51 -11.72 9.58
CA ALA A 242 -4.81 -13.07 9.12
C ALA A 242 -3.85 -14.15 9.66
N PRO A 243 -2.52 -13.95 9.77
CA PRO A 243 -1.65 -14.94 10.37
C PRO A 243 -2.00 -15.23 11.84
N VAL A 244 -2.21 -14.18 12.64
CA VAL A 244 -2.55 -14.32 14.06
C VAL A 244 -3.92 -14.96 14.24
N PHE A 245 -4.90 -14.59 13.41
CA PHE A 245 -6.22 -15.19 13.39
C PHE A 245 -6.14 -16.69 13.12
N ALA A 246 -5.36 -17.10 12.14
CA ALA A 246 -5.18 -18.52 11.82
C ALA A 246 -4.49 -19.30 12.94
N GLU A 247 -3.56 -18.70 13.66
CA GLU A 247 -2.89 -19.33 14.80
C GLU A 247 -3.84 -19.44 16.01
N LYS A 248 -4.47 -18.33 16.43
CA LYS A 248 -5.22 -18.26 17.68
C LYS A 248 -6.68 -18.71 17.57
N VAL A 249 -7.36 -18.49 16.42
CA VAL A 249 -8.78 -18.81 16.23
C VAL A 249 -8.96 -20.17 15.57
N ILE A 250 -8.17 -20.47 14.53
CA ILE A 250 -8.26 -21.72 13.78
C ILE A 250 -7.41 -22.83 14.41
N GLY A 251 -6.40 -22.48 15.24
CA GLY A 251 -5.45 -23.42 15.80
C GLY A 251 -4.47 -24.00 14.77
N SER A 252 -4.19 -23.24 13.72
CA SER A 252 -3.30 -23.66 12.65
C SER A 252 -1.83 -23.57 13.04
N THR A 253 -0.97 -24.34 12.35
CA THR A 253 0.47 -24.24 12.56
C THR A 253 0.99 -22.88 12.16
N PRO A 254 2.07 -22.34 12.80
CA PRO A 254 2.66 -21.06 12.44
C PRO A 254 3.09 -20.98 10.97
N VAL A 255 3.55 -22.11 10.40
CA VAL A 255 3.93 -22.16 8.97
C VAL A 255 2.71 -21.95 8.09
N PHE A 256 1.62 -22.66 8.33
CA PHE A 256 0.38 -22.48 7.56
C PHE A 256 -0.14 -21.04 7.68
N SER A 257 -0.19 -20.50 8.89
CA SER A 257 -0.71 -19.16 9.17
C SER A 257 0.04 -18.07 8.39
N LYS A 258 1.36 -18.15 8.35
CA LYS A 258 2.21 -17.22 7.58
C LYS A 258 2.01 -17.34 6.08
N THR A 259 1.83 -18.57 5.55
CA THR A 259 1.59 -18.80 4.10
C THR A 259 0.28 -18.22 3.59
N LEU A 260 -0.68 -17.87 4.46
CA LEU A 260 -1.91 -17.17 4.05
C LEU A 260 -1.59 -15.86 3.31
N ILE A 261 -0.56 -15.13 3.76
CA ILE A 261 -0.12 -13.90 3.09
C ILE A 261 0.53 -14.19 1.74
N SER A 262 1.18 -15.34 1.56
CA SER A 262 1.68 -15.75 0.24
C SER A 262 0.53 -16.00 -0.74
N TRP A 263 -0.52 -16.71 -0.33
CA TRP A 263 -1.72 -16.92 -1.17
C TRP A 263 -2.41 -15.61 -1.54
N TYR A 264 -2.57 -14.71 -0.56
CA TYR A 264 -3.07 -13.35 -0.75
C TYR A 264 -2.23 -12.58 -1.77
N ALA A 265 -0.91 -12.59 -1.65
CA ALA A 265 -0.01 -11.82 -2.51
C ALA A 265 0.07 -12.36 -3.94
N ILE A 266 0.10 -13.69 -4.12
CA ILE A 266 0.06 -14.32 -5.45
C ILE A 266 -1.23 -13.96 -6.17
N SER A 267 -2.38 -14.11 -5.50
CA SER A 267 -3.67 -13.79 -6.11
C SER A 267 -3.81 -12.30 -6.40
N SER A 268 -3.28 -11.42 -5.54
CA SER A 268 -3.20 -9.98 -5.79
C SER A 268 -2.37 -9.66 -7.04
N LEU A 269 -1.23 -10.31 -7.21
CA LEU A 269 -0.38 -10.15 -8.39
C LEU A 269 -1.12 -10.54 -9.68
N ILE A 270 -1.76 -11.69 -9.69
CA ILE A 270 -2.57 -12.18 -10.83
C ILE A 270 -3.72 -11.20 -11.12
N SER A 271 -4.39 -10.74 -10.07
CA SER A 271 -5.52 -9.82 -10.20
C SER A 271 -5.16 -8.49 -10.84
N VAL A 272 -3.98 -7.92 -10.58
CA VAL A 272 -3.54 -6.65 -11.21
C VAL A 272 -3.63 -6.74 -12.73
N PHE A 273 -3.16 -7.84 -13.34
CA PHE A 273 -3.18 -8.03 -14.78
C PHE A 273 -4.59 -8.30 -15.31
N ILE A 274 -5.34 -9.16 -14.62
CA ILE A 274 -6.73 -9.50 -15.01
C ILE A 274 -7.62 -8.25 -14.91
N THR A 275 -7.58 -7.54 -13.78
CA THR A 275 -8.39 -6.34 -13.53
C THR A 275 -8.09 -5.25 -14.56
N SER A 276 -6.81 -5.05 -14.92
CA SER A 276 -6.44 -4.06 -15.94
C SER A 276 -7.07 -4.35 -17.32
N THR A 277 -7.36 -5.61 -17.61
CA THR A 277 -8.03 -6.05 -18.86
C THR A 277 -9.54 -5.97 -18.73
N VAL A 278 -10.09 -6.39 -17.58
CA VAL A 278 -11.55 -6.38 -17.31
C VAL A 278 -12.11 -4.96 -17.34
N VAL A 279 -11.43 -3.99 -16.71
CA VAL A 279 -11.87 -2.58 -16.64
C VAL A 279 -11.94 -1.91 -18.03
N ARG A 280 -11.27 -2.45 -19.05
CA ARG A 280 -11.41 -1.97 -20.44
C ARG A 280 -12.72 -2.39 -21.10
N LYS A 281 -13.32 -3.49 -20.65
CA LYS A 281 -14.53 -4.09 -21.26
C LYS A 281 -15.77 -3.91 -20.39
N VAL A 282 -15.60 -3.76 -19.08
CA VAL A 282 -16.70 -3.68 -18.10
C VAL A 282 -16.64 -2.32 -17.40
N HIS A 283 -17.80 -1.72 -17.16
CA HIS A 283 -17.87 -0.43 -16.46
C HIS A 283 -17.20 -0.50 -15.09
N PRO A 284 -16.29 0.44 -14.75
CA PRO A 284 -15.47 0.36 -13.52
C PRO A 284 -16.27 0.19 -12.23
N PHE A 285 -17.45 0.84 -12.10
CA PHE A 285 -18.32 0.67 -10.94
C PHE A 285 -18.85 -0.76 -10.77
N LYS A 286 -19.16 -1.45 -11.87
CA LYS A 286 -19.60 -2.85 -11.82
C LYS A 286 -18.49 -3.76 -11.31
N VAL A 287 -17.27 -3.55 -11.80
CA VAL A 287 -16.08 -4.29 -11.35
C VAL A 287 -15.85 -4.04 -9.86
N LEU A 288 -15.88 -2.78 -9.45
CA LEU A 288 -15.66 -2.38 -8.07
C LEU A 288 -16.70 -3.02 -7.12
N LEU A 289 -17.99 -2.99 -7.51
CA LEU A 289 -19.08 -3.55 -6.72
C LEU A 289 -18.98 -5.06 -6.57
N VAL A 290 -18.77 -5.78 -7.68
CA VAL A 290 -18.63 -7.25 -7.63
C VAL A 290 -17.44 -7.66 -6.79
N TYR A 291 -16.30 -6.98 -6.98
CA TYR A 291 -15.07 -7.28 -6.24
C TYR A 291 -15.26 -7.05 -4.74
N SER A 292 -15.87 -5.92 -4.34
CA SER A 292 -16.10 -5.63 -2.92
C SER A 292 -17.09 -6.59 -2.27
N ILE A 293 -18.15 -6.99 -2.99
CA ILE A 293 -19.14 -7.95 -2.47
C ILE A 293 -18.47 -9.32 -2.26
N VAL A 294 -17.72 -9.83 -3.24
CA VAL A 294 -17.05 -11.13 -3.12
C VAL A 294 -16.02 -11.12 -1.99
N ALA A 295 -15.21 -10.05 -1.89
CA ALA A 295 -14.23 -9.92 -0.83
C ALA A 295 -14.89 -9.90 0.56
N ALA A 296 -15.93 -9.07 0.76
CA ALA A 296 -16.65 -8.97 2.03
C ALA A 296 -17.38 -10.28 2.39
N ALA A 297 -18.00 -10.96 1.41
CA ALA A 297 -18.67 -12.25 1.63
C ALA A 297 -17.69 -13.33 2.07
N MET A 298 -16.52 -13.44 1.42
CA MET A 298 -15.50 -14.42 1.81
C MET A 298 -14.92 -14.13 3.19
N LEU A 299 -14.75 -12.86 3.53
CA LEU A 299 -14.32 -12.47 4.87
C LEU A 299 -15.38 -12.84 5.92
N ALA A 300 -16.65 -12.58 5.65
CA ALA A 300 -17.75 -12.96 6.52
C ALA A 300 -17.84 -14.49 6.71
N VAL A 301 -17.66 -15.27 5.64
CA VAL A 301 -17.61 -16.75 5.70
C VAL A 301 -16.46 -17.21 6.60
N MET A 302 -15.29 -16.59 6.52
CA MET A 302 -14.14 -16.92 7.39
C MET A 302 -14.43 -16.64 8.87
N VAL A 303 -15.15 -15.56 9.17
CA VAL A 303 -15.55 -15.20 10.54
C VAL A 303 -16.54 -16.21 11.11
N VAL A 304 -17.51 -16.66 10.32
CA VAL A 304 -18.55 -17.60 10.77
C VAL A 304 -18.07 -19.05 10.83
N HIS A 305 -17.22 -19.45 9.89
CA HIS A 305 -16.68 -20.81 9.77
C HIS A 305 -15.17 -20.80 9.66
N PRO A 306 -14.42 -20.56 10.76
CA PRO A 306 -12.97 -20.44 10.76
C PRO A 306 -12.30 -21.80 10.61
N THR A 307 -12.02 -22.21 9.38
CA THR A 307 -11.28 -23.44 9.05
C THR A 307 -10.05 -23.14 8.20
N PRO A 308 -9.02 -24.00 8.20
CA PRO A 308 -7.81 -23.78 7.39
C PRO A 308 -8.12 -23.63 5.90
N THR A 309 -9.07 -24.40 5.37
CA THR A 309 -9.48 -24.34 3.96
C THR A 309 -10.15 -23.01 3.63
N ILE A 310 -11.10 -22.57 4.48
CA ILE A 310 -11.79 -21.29 4.29
C ILE A 310 -10.79 -20.12 4.42
N ALA A 311 -9.89 -20.16 5.39
CA ALA A 311 -8.86 -19.14 5.53
C ALA A 311 -7.98 -19.01 4.27
N ARG A 312 -7.58 -20.13 3.66
CA ARG A 312 -6.84 -20.13 2.39
C ARG A 312 -7.65 -19.55 1.24
N LEU A 313 -8.92 -19.97 1.09
CA LEU A 313 -9.81 -19.44 0.07
C LEU A 313 -10.08 -17.94 0.27
N THR A 314 -10.24 -17.51 1.52
CA THR A 314 -10.37 -16.08 1.85
C THR A 314 -9.12 -15.30 1.52
N SER A 315 -7.92 -15.84 1.79
CA SER A 315 -6.64 -15.22 1.37
C SER A 315 -6.59 -14.99 -0.13
N ILE A 316 -6.97 -16.00 -0.92
CA ILE A 316 -7.03 -15.90 -2.39
C ILE A 316 -8.08 -14.88 -2.80
N ALA A 317 -9.26 -14.89 -2.19
CA ALA A 317 -10.33 -13.96 -2.52
C ALA A 317 -9.98 -12.51 -2.16
N ILE A 318 -9.49 -12.23 -0.95
CA ILE A 318 -9.09 -10.87 -0.55
C ILE A 318 -7.90 -10.38 -1.40
N GLY A 319 -6.93 -11.24 -1.67
CA GLY A 319 -5.82 -10.93 -2.57
C GLY A 319 -6.33 -10.53 -3.96
N PHE A 320 -7.21 -11.32 -4.55
CA PHE A 320 -7.71 -11.08 -5.90
C PHE A 320 -8.70 -9.92 -5.97
N PHE A 321 -9.73 -9.94 -5.13
CA PHE A 321 -10.86 -9.02 -5.22
C PHE A 321 -10.70 -7.73 -4.41
N ALA A 322 -9.76 -7.66 -3.44
CA ALA A 322 -9.52 -6.44 -2.69
C ALA A 322 -8.12 -5.83 -2.95
N ALA A 323 -7.04 -6.61 -2.82
CA ALA A 323 -5.68 -6.05 -2.93
C ALA A 323 -5.21 -5.84 -4.37
N GLY A 324 -5.71 -6.63 -5.32
CA GLY A 324 -5.17 -6.72 -6.68
C GLY A 324 -5.61 -5.66 -7.69
N GLY A 325 -6.23 -4.56 -7.26
CA GLY A 325 -6.55 -3.50 -8.22
C GLY A 325 -7.78 -2.66 -7.89
N ILE A 326 -8.54 -3.03 -6.88
CA ILE A 326 -9.78 -2.33 -6.49
C ILE A 326 -9.52 -0.85 -6.14
N TRP A 327 -8.42 -0.58 -5.44
CA TRP A 327 -8.02 0.76 -5.06
C TRP A 327 -7.71 1.62 -6.31
N GLN A 328 -6.98 1.07 -7.28
CA GLN A 328 -6.62 1.76 -8.54
C GLN A 328 -7.86 1.99 -9.43
N VAL A 329 -8.82 1.07 -9.42
CA VAL A 329 -10.11 1.26 -10.12
C VAL A 329 -10.88 2.41 -9.47
N GLY A 330 -10.95 2.47 -8.14
CA GLY A 330 -11.57 3.57 -7.40
C GLY A 330 -10.93 4.92 -7.72
N LEU A 331 -9.59 4.99 -7.73
CA LEU A 331 -8.85 6.18 -8.11
C LEU A 331 -9.12 6.60 -9.57
N THR A 332 -9.27 5.63 -10.48
CA THR A 332 -9.60 5.91 -11.88
C THR A 332 -10.99 6.54 -12.02
N ILE A 333 -11.99 6.01 -11.31
CA ILE A 333 -13.34 6.58 -11.26
C ILE A 333 -13.28 8.01 -10.75
N LEU A 334 -12.61 8.23 -9.62
CA LEU A 334 -12.47 9.53 -8.99
C LEU A 334 -11.84 10.58 -9.94
N SER A 335 -10.78 10.19 -10.66
CA SER A 335 -10.10 11.04 -11.63
C SER A 335 -11.00 11.43 -12.83
N ARG A 336 -11.98 10.57 -13.16
CA ARG A 336 -12.99 10.88 -14.20
C ARG A 336 -14.10 11.79 -13.69
N TYR A 337 -14.49 11.66 -12.42
CA TYR A 337 -15.48 12.52 -11.78
C TYR A 337 -15.01 13.98 -11.66
N PHE A 338 -13.73 14.19 -11.33
CA PHE A 338 -13.15 15.51 -11.09
C PHE A 338 -11.94 15.78 -11.99
N PRO A 339 -12.13 15.88 -13.30
CA PRO A 339 -11.02 15.97 -14.24
C PRO A 339 -10.21 17.28 -14.15
N ARG A 340 -10.81 18.35 -13.63
CA ARG A 340 -10.12 19.64 -13.40
C ARG A 340 -9.26 19.67 -12.13
N GLU A 341 -9.55 18.81 -11.15
CA GLU A 341 -8.91 18.79 -9.84
C GLU A 341 -8.22 17.44 -9.56
N LYS A 342 -7.79 16.72 -10.59
CA LYS A 342 -7.23 15.34 -10.48
C LYS A 342 -6.19 15.20 -9.37
N GLY A 343 -5.23 16.11 -9.27
CA GLY A 343 -4.18 16.06 -8.26
C GLY A 343 -4.71 16.20 -6.83
N ARG A 344 -5.60 17.17 -6.60
CA ARG A 344 -6.20 17.43 -5.28
C ARG A 344 -7.06 16.27 -4.81
N VAL A 345 -7.86 15.72 -5.71
CA VAL A 345 -8.78 14.63 -5.41
C VAL A 345 -8.03 13.32 -5.20
N THR A 346 -6.98 13.05 -6.00
CA THR A 346 -6.05 11.94 -5.76
C THR A 346 -5.39 12.06 -4.39
N GLY A 347 -4.99 13.27 -3.98
CA GLY A 347 -4.42 13.54 -2.67
C GLY A 347 -5.39 13.17 -1.52
N TYR A 348 -6.66 13.54 -1.62
CA TYR A 348 -7.67 13.18 -0.62
C TYR A 348 -7.93 11.67 -0.56
N TYR A 349 -7.96 11.00 -1.72
CA TYR A 349 -8.15 9.56 -1.79
C TYR A 349 -6.96 8.79 -1.18
N SER A 350 -5.74 9.23 -1.47
CA SER A 350 -4.52 8.67 -0.88
C SER A 350 -4.43 8.94 0.61
N PHE A 351 -4.84 10.12 1.06
CA PHE A 351 -4.94 10.45 2.49
C PHE A 351 -5.93 9.52 3.21
N ALA A 352 -7.09 9.24 2.61
CA ALA A 352 -8.06 8.30 3.16
C ALA A 352 -7.50 6.87 3.28
N ALA A 353 -6.72 6.42 2.29
CA ALA A 353 -6.02 5.14 2.36
C ALA A 353 -4.95 5.14 3.46
N ALA A 354 -4.18 6.22 3.59
CA ALA A 354 -3.18 6.37 4.67
C ALA A 354 -3.84 6.37 6.05
N LEU A 355 -5.02 7.00 6.17
CA LEU A 355 -5.81 6.99 7.40
C LEU A 355 -6.22 5.57 7.82
N THR A 356 -6.49 4.68 6.86
CA THR A 356 -6.76 3.27 7.12
C THR A 356 -5.60 2.59 7.85
N TYR A 357 -4.38 2.85 7.42
CA TYR A 357 -3.17 2.24 8.00
C TYR A 357 -2.93 2.65 9.45
N PHE A 358 -3.46 3.80 9.85
CA PHE A 358 -3.44 4.25 11.24
C PHE A 358 -4.68 3.81 12.02
N VAL A 359 -5.87 4.15 11.53
CA VAL A 359 -7.14 3.95 12.25
C VAL A 359 -7.46 2.46 12.44
N GLY A 360 -7.24 1.63 11.42
CA GLY A 360 -7.53 0.20 11.52
C GLY A 360 -6.84 -0.47 12.70
N PRO A 361 -5.49 -0.48 12.75
CA PRO A 361 -4.77 -1.11 13.86
C PRO A 361 -5.00 -0.41 15.21
N ILE A 362 -5.10 0.94 15.26
CA ILE A 362 -5.32 1.64 16.54
C ILE A 362 -6.70 1.32 17.13
N VAL A 363 -7.75 1.23 16.30
CA VAL A 363 -9.08 0.81 16.76
C VAL A 363 -9.04 -0.65 17.23
N SER A 364 -8.27 -1.50 16.56
CA SER A 364 -8.11 -2.89 16.99
C SER A 364 -7.52 -3.01 18.39
N THR A 365 -6.71 -2.05 18.86
CA THR A 365 -6.17 -2.08 20.22
C THR A 365 -7.24 -2.01 21.32
N PHE A 366 -8.39 -1.37 21.04
CA PHE A 366 -9.52 -1.31 21.96
C PHE A 366 -10.39 -2.57 21.95
N ILE A 367 -10.28 -3.40 20.92
CA ILE A 367 -11.02 -4.64 20.73
C ILE A 367 -10.22 -5.84 21.24
N LEU A 368 -8.92 -5.84 21.01
CA LEU A 368 -8.02 -6.95 21.36
C LEU A 368 -7.88 -7.09 22.88
N ASP A 369 -7.95 -8.33 23.37
CA ASP A 369 -7.74 -8.71 24.76
C ASP A 369 -6.98 -10.04 24.91
N ASP A 370 -6.19 -10.41 23.89
CA ASP A 370 -5.45 -11.67 23.77
C ASP A 370 -6.29 -12.95 23.64
N THR A 371 -7.62 -12.85 23.66
CA THR A 371 -8.51 -13.99 23.41
C THR A 371 -8.72 -14.22 21.91
N ALA A 372 -9.05 -15.47 21.53
CA ALA A 372 -9.46 -15.77 20.16
C ALA A 372 -10.72 -14.99 19.75
N ALA A 373 -11.65 -14.76 20.69
CA ALA A 373 -12.87 -14.00 20.43
C ALA A 373 -12.59 -12.55 20.04
N SER A 374 -11.63 -11.89 20.65
CA SER A 374 -11.26 -10.50 20.31
C SER A 374 -10.75 -10.37 18.87
N LEU A 375 -9.99 -11.35 18.38
CA LEU A 375 -9.56 -11.40 16.98
C LEU A 375 -10.73 -11.59 16.01
N VAL A 376 -11.73 -12.39 16.38
CA VAL A 376 -12.98 -12.51 15.61
C VAL A 376 -13.65 -11.14 15.52
N HIS A 377 -13.75 -10.38 16.62
CA HIS A 377 -14.34 -9.04 16.61
C HIS A 377 -13.56 -8.04 15.73
N VAL A 378 -12.24 -8.14 15.63
CA VAL A 378 -11.44 -7.33 14.67
C VAL A 378 -11.87 -7.62 13.23
N PHE A 379 -12.11 -8.88 12.87
CA PHE A 379 -12.58 -9.24 11.53
C PHE A 379 -14.06 -8.92 11.31
N VAL A 380 -14.90 -8.95 12.37
CA VAL A 380 -16.28 -8.43 12.31
C VAL A 380 -16.28 -6.93 12.00
N LEU A 381 -15.38 -6.15 12.62
CA LEU A 381 -15.19 -4.74 12.28
C LEU A 381 -14.81 -4.57 10.80
N ASP A 382 -13.90 -5.40 10.30
CA ASP A 382 -13.48 -5.34 8.90
C ASP A 382 -14.64 -5.65 7.93
N VAL A 383 -15.48 -6.65 8.24
CA VAL A 383 -16.72 -6.92 7.51
C VAL A 383 -17.67 -5.73 7.55
N ALA A 384 -17.88 -5.11 8.72
CA ALA A 384 -18.79 -3.97 8.88
C ALA A 384 -18.34 -2.76 8.05
N VAL A 385 -17.02 -2.45 8.07
CA VAL A 385 -16.44 -1.37 7.26
C VAL A 385 -16.55 -1.70 5.75
N SER A 386 -16.40 -2.96 5.38
CA SER A 386 -16.57 -3.41 3.98
C SER A 386 -18.01 -3.25 3.51
N VAL A 387 -19.00 -3.59 4.34
CA VAL A 387 -20.43 -3.38 4.05
C VAL A 387 -20.75 -1.88 3.90
N LEU A 388 -20.19 -1.02 4.76
CA LEU A 388 -20.31 0.43 4.63
C LEU A 388 -19.76 0.90 3.28
N GLY A 389 -18.61 0.40 2.86
CA GLY A 389 -18.02 0.68 1.55
C GLY A 389 -18.91 0.27 0.39
N ILE A 390 -19.54 -0.92 0.47
CA ILE A 390 -20.49 -1.40 -0.54
C ILE A 390 -21.71 -0.48 -0.63
N ILE A 391 -22.28 -0.06 0.51
CA ILE A 391 -23.43 0.86 0.55
C ILE A 391 -23.07 2.19 -0.13
N VAL A 392 -21.95 2.79 0.26
CA VAL A 392 -21.47 4.06 -0.35
C VAL A 392 -21.26 3.89 -1.85
N MET A 393 -20.70 2.76 -2.27
CA MET A 393 -20.46 2.46 -3.67
C MET A 393 -21.76 2.34 -4.46
N ILE A 394 -22.78 1.70 -3.91
CA ILE A 394 -24.12 1.58 -4.53
C ILE A 394 -24.70 2.99 -4.71
N ILE A 395 -24.64 3.84 -3.68
CA ILE A 395 -25.14 5.22 -3.76
C ILE A 395 -24.44 5.97 -4.89
N LEU A 396 -23.11 5.89 -4.95
CA LEU A 396 -22.34 6.58 -6.00
C LEU A 396 -22.60 6.01 -7.40
N ALA A 397 -22.75 4.69 -7.51
CA ALA A 397 -23.09 4.03 -8.78
C ALA A 397 -24.47 4.47 -9.31
N VAL A 398 -25.49 4.46 -8.45
CA VAL A 398 -26.84 4.91 -8.80
C VAL A 398 -26.82 6.38 -9.26
N ARG A 399 -26.09 7.24 -8.56
CA ARG A 399 -25.93 8.66 -8.96
C ARG A 399 -25.20 8.78 -10.30
N CYS A 400 -24.11 8.01 -10.50
CA CYS A 400 -23.37 8.00 -11.76
C CYS A 400 -24.26 7.64 -12.95
N PHE A 401 -25.03 6.56 -12.84
CA PHE A 401 -25.91 6.11 -13.93
C PHE A 401 -27.09 7.05 -14.14
N LYS A 402 -27.67 7.62 -13.06
CA LYS A 402 -28.78 8.57 -13.14
C LYS A 402 -28.37 9.87 -13.85
N TYR A 403 -27.21 10.41 -13.52
CA TYR A 403 -26.74 11.72 -14.01
C TYR A 403 -25.75 11.61 -15.16
N LYS A 404 -25.40 10.40 -15.59
CA LYS A 404 -24.47 10.13 -16.71
C LYS A 404 -23.13 10.87 -16.58
N PHE A 405 -22.51 10.79 -15.39
CA PHE A 405 -21.26 11.51 -15.10
C PHE A 405 -20.04 10.94 -15.85
N ILE A 406 -20.07 9.65 -16.22
CA ILE A 406 -18.98 8.95 -16.91
C ILE A 406 -19.59 8.05 -18.01
#